data_d0c1451509a4013ddca987bca478bbea
#
_entry.id   d0c1451509a4013ddca987bca478bbea
#
_cell.length_a   1.000
_cell.length_b   1.000
_cell.length_c   1.000
_cell.angle_alpha   90.00
_cell.angle_beta   90.00
_cell.angle_gamma   90.00
#
_symmetry.space_group_name_H-M   'P 1'
#
loop_
_entity.id
_entity.type
_entity.pdbx_description
1 polymer ?
#
loop_
_entity_poly.entity_id
_entity_poly.type
_entity_poly.pdbx_seq_one_letter_code
_entity_poly.pdbx_strand_id
1 'polypeptide(L)'
;MTWVQDRIFAAGGESLPQRWEDFAAQTGITAVLHLRRVAPSPFFGRAPTAYLWLDADDEDEAGDELRWLAGSFIQTCLAEGRRVLLHASRGRHRTRWTYVAYLICAGSTPETALRRSARAPWMAPYHTDRQRWTSFARGVRARLVPAPAETPVGFGG
;
A
#
# COMPACT_ATOMS: atom_id res chain seq x y z
N MET A 1 -2.58 -10.80 13.51
CA MET A 1 -3.19 -10.01 12.41
C MET A 1 -4.24 -9.07 13.01
N THR A 2 -4.25 -7.83 12.58
CA THR A 2 -5.11 -6.76 13.09
C THR A 2 -5.93 -6.16 11.94
N TRP A 3 -7.22 -6.00 12.16
CA TRP A 3 -8.05 -5.25 11.22
C TRP A 3 -7.69 -3.75 11.26
N VAL A 4 -7.60 -3.12 10.11
CA VAL A 4 -7.28 -1.69 9.97
C VAL A 4 -8.53 -0.88 9.65
N GLN A 5 -9.11 -1.17 8.51
CA GLN A 5 -10.30 -0.50 7.98
C GLN A 5 -10.84 -1.30 6.80
N ASP A 6 -12.16 -1.33 6.62
CA ASP A 6 -12.81 -2.01 5.48
C ASP A 6 -12.27 -3.44 5.32
N ARG A 7 -11.62 -3.73 4.21
CA ARG A 7 -11.01 -5.02 3.87
C ARG A 7 -9.48 -4.99 3.96
N ILE A 8 -8.92 -4.09 4.75
CA ILE A 8 -7.49 -3.95 5.01
C ILE A 8 -7.14 -4.53 6.36
N PHE A 9 -6.12 -5.39 6.37
CA PHE A 9 -5.56 -6.03 7.57
C PHE A 9 -4.07 -5.75 7.64
N ALA A 10 -3.49 -5.76 8.82
CA ALA A 10 -2.06 -5.62 9.04
C ALA A 10 -1.51 -6.73 9.91
N ALA A 11 -0.33 -7.19 9.59
CA ALA A 11 0.41 -8.18 10.37
C ALA A 11 1.92 -7.90 10.29
N GLY A 12 2.65 -8.46 11.23
CA GLY A 12 4.10 -8.44 11.25
C GLY A 12 4.65 -9.82 11.57
N GLY A 13 5.90 -10.04 11.25
CA GLY A 13 6.61 -11.28 11.47
C GLY A 13 7.64 -11.54 10.38
N GLU A 14 8.57 -12.46 10.61
CA GLU A 14 9.66 -12.71 9.67
C GLU A 14 9.21 -13.22 8.30
N SER A 15 8.09 -13.91 8.25
CA SER A 15 7.59 -14.49 7.00
C SER A 15 6.07 -14.42 6.90
N LEU A 16 5.61 -14.38 5.66
CA LEU A 16 4.22 -14.66 5.32
C LEU A 16 3.91 -16.16 5.52
N PRO A 17 2.63 -16.53 5.71
CA PRO A 17 2.23 -17.92 5.70
C PRO A 17 2.71 -18.63 4.42
N GLN A 18 3.58 -19.62 4.56
CA GLN A 18 4.15 -20.31 3.40
C GLN A 18 3.12 -21.16 2.66
N ARG A 19 2.15 -21.72 3.37
CA ARG A 19 0.96 -22.37 2.79
C ARG A 19 -0.15 -21.35 2.62
N TRP A 20 0.03 -20.50 1.63
CA TRP A 20 -0.87 -19.37 1.40
C TRP A 20 -2.31 -19.80 1.12
N GLU A 21 -2.52 -20.89 0.41
CA GLU A 21 -3.87 -21.36 0.08
C GLU A 21 -4.73 -21.63 1.33
N ASP A 22 -4.14 -22.26 2.35
CA ASP A 22 -4.82 -22.55 3.62
C ASP A 22 -5.17 -21.25 4.36
N PHE A 23 -4.24 -20.32 4.40
CA PHE A 23 -4.46 -19.02 5.01
C PHE A 23 -5.54 -18.20 4.26
N ALA A 24 -5.50 -18.18 2.95
CA ALA A 24 -6.48 -17.49 2.12
C ALA A 24 -7.89 -18.10 2.28
N ALA A 25 -7.98 -19.44 2.35
CA ALA A 25 -9.25 -20.11 2.58
C ALA A 25 -9.88 -19.74 3.93
N GLN A 26 -9.06 -19.57 4.97
CA GLN A 26 -9.53 -19.22 6.32
C GLN A 26 -9.89 -17.72 6.46
N THR A 27 -9.15 -16.84 5.79
CA THR A 27 -9.26 -15.39 6.00
C THR A 27 -9.97 -14.66 4.87
N GLY A 28 -10.03 -15.24 3.68
CA GLY A 28 -10.48 -14.58 2.46
C GLY A 28 -9.50 -13.53 1.93
N ILE A 29 -8.29 -13.41 2.49
CA ILE A 29 -7.27 -12.48 2.03
C ILE A 29 -6.64 -13.03 0.76
N THR A 30 -6.70 -12.24 -0.33
CA THR A 30 -6.19 -12.64 -1.66
C THR A 30 -5.12 -11.70 -2.20
N ALA A 31 -4.85 -10.61 -1.50
CA ALA A 31 -3.85 -9.63 -1.87
C ALA A 31 -2.90 -9.34 -0.71
N VAL A 32 -1.62 -9.19 -0.99
CA VAL A 32 -0.59 -8.86 0.01
C VAL A 32 0.31 -7.75 -0.50
N LEU A 33 0.49 -6.75 0.33
CA LEU A 33 1.59 -5.81 0.23
C LEU A 33 2.63 -6.18 1.30
N HIS A 34 3.81 -6.56 0.87
CA HIS A 34 4.87 -7.08 1.74
C HIS A 34 6.08 -6.15 1.76
N LEU A 35 6.43 -5.66 2.94
CA LEU A 35 7.59 -4.81 3.18
C LEU A 35 8.73 -5.66 3.72
N ARG A 36 9.81 -5.80 2.96
CA ARG A 36 10.99 -6.55 3.35
C ARG A 36 12.20 -6.14 2.53
N ARG A 37 13.34 -5.91 3.17
CA ARG A 37 14.59 -5.54 2.49
C ARG A 37 15.27 -6.67 1.72
N VAL A 38 15.04 -7.89 2.16
CA VAL A 38 15.59 -9.08 1.48
C VAL A 38 14.50 -9.80 0.75
N ALA A 39 14.85 -10.54 -0.30
CA ALA A 39 13.90 -11.31 -1.07
C ALA A 39 13.03 -12.20 -0.17
N PRO A 40 11.71 -12.21 -0.34
CA PRO A 40 10.83 -13.03 0.47
C PRO A 40 11.05 -14.51 0.19
N SER A 41 10.75 -15.35 1.20
CA SER A 41 10.76 -16.78 1.03
C SER A 41 9.68 -17.21 0.05
N PRO A 42 9.92 -18.24 -0.78
CA PRO A 42 8.92 -18.76 -1.71
C PRO A 42 7.72 -19.35 -0.95
N PHE A 43 6.57 -19.35 -1.59
CA PHE A 43 5.39 -20.05 -1.10
C PHE A 43 5.45 -21.54 -1.47
N PHE A 44 4.87 -22.38 -0.63
CA PHE A 44 4.60 -23.78 -0.98
C PHE A 44 3.20 -23.85 -1.62
N GLY A 45 3.13 -24.18 -2.91
CA GLY A 45 1.90 -24.14 -3.67
C GLY A 45 1.62 -22.76 -4.27
N ARG A 46 0.36 -22.38 -4.34
CA ARG A 46 -0.03 -21.08 -4.93
C ARG A 46 0.37 -19.90 -4.06
N ALA A 47 0.94 -18.90 -4.70
CA ALA A 47 1.15 -17.59 -4.13
C ALA A 47 -0.16 -16.77 -4.03
N PRO A 48 -0.18 -15.65 -3.29
CA PRO A 48 -1.29 -14.69 -3.38
C PRO A 48 -1.54 -14.27 -4.82
N THR A 49 -2.82 -14.12 -5.20
CA THR A 49 -3.19 -13.73 -6.57
C THR A 49 -2.85 -12.29 -6.91
N ALA A 50 -2.72 -11.43 -5.90
CA ALA A 50 -2.16 -10.09 -6.02
C ALA A 50 -1.07 -9.92 -4.95
N TYR A 51 0.16 -9.70 -5.38
CA TYR A 51 1.31 -9.64 -4.50
C TYR A 51 2.26 -8.54 -4.91
N LEU A 52 2.50 -7.61 -4.01
CA LEU A 52 3.49 -6.55 -4.17
C LEU A 52 4.52 -6.64 -3.06
N TRP A 53 5.75 -6.94 -3.44
CA TRP A 53 6.90 -6.82 -2.55
C TRP A 53 7.60 -5.49 -2.79
N LEU A 54 7.82 -4.73 -1.71
CA LEU A 54 8.59 -3.50 -1.73
C LEU A 54 9.85 -3.69 -0.87
N ASP A 55 10.99 -3.34 -1.44
CA ASP A 55 12.29 -3.35 -0.80
C ASP A 55 12.45 -2.14 0.15
N ALA A 56 11.63 -2.09 1.17
CA ALA A 56 11.66 -1.07 2.19
C ALA A 56 11.06 -1.62 3.49
N ASP A 57 11.71 -1.36 4.61
CA ASP A 57 11.17 -1.71 5.93
C ASP A 57 10.45 -0.53 6.59
N ASP A 58 10.89 0.70 6.33
CA ASP A 58 10.42 1.88 7.05
C ASP A 58 10.00 3.01 6.10
N GLU A 59 9.21 3.92 6.62
CA GLU A 59 8.74 5.11 5.91
C GLU A 59 9.89 5.96 5.35
N ASP A 60 10.97 6.12 6.11
CA ASP A 60 12.11 6.94 5.70
C ASP A 60 12.83 6.40 4.46
N GLU A 61 12.70 5.12 4.18
CA GLU A 61 13.25 4.46 3.00
C GLU A 61 12.34 4.60 1.78
N ALA A 62 11.07 4.95 2.00
CA ALA A 62 10.07 5.05 0.95
C ALA A 62 10.05 6.43 0.31
N GLY A 63 10.60 6.54 -0.90
CA GLY A 63 10.40 7.69 -1.76
C GLY A 63 8.99 7.74 -2.38
N ASP A 64 8.74 8.77 -3.18
CA ASP A 64 7.40 8.98 -3.78
C ASP A 64 6.97 7.82 -4.68
N GLU A 65 7.91 7.16 -5.36
CA GLU A 65 7.60 6.01 -6.22
C GLU A 65 7.09 4.82 -5.41
N LEU A 66 7.76 4.46 -4.32
CA LEU A 66 7.30 3.36 -3.45
C LEU A 66 5.98 3.69 -2.77
N ARG A 67 5.77 4.95 -2.38
CA ARG A 67 4.48 5.41 -1.82
C ARG A 67 3.36 5.30 -2.84
N TRP A 68 3.62 5.67 -4.08
CA TRP A 68 2.66 5.52 -5.18
C TRP A 68 2.34 4.04 -5.44
N LEU A 69 3.35 3.18 -5.56
CA LEU A 69 3.17 1.75 -5.76
C LEU A 69 2.32 1.14 -4.63
N ALA A 70 2.65 1.46 -3.38
CA ALA A 70 1.89 0.97 -2.23
C ALA A 70 0.44 1.44 -2.24
N GLY A 71 0.22 2.74 -2.38
CA GLY A 71 -1.11 3.34 -2.31
C GLY A 71 -2.01 2.90 -3.47
N SER A 72 -1.50 2.92 -4.69
CA SER A 72 -2.26 2.51 -5.87
C SER A 72 -2.54 1.01 -5.90
N PHE A 73 -1.62 0.17 -5.43
CA PHE A 73 -1.85 -1.27 -5.29
C PHE A 73 -3.00 -1.57 -4.35
N ILE A 74 -3.00 -0.98 -3.15
CA ILE A 74 -4.08 -1.16 -2.18
C ILE A 74 -5.41 -0.70 -2.78
N GLN A 75 -5.44 0.47 -3.40
CA GLN A 75 -6.64 1.03 -4.02
C GLN A 75 -7.20 0.11 -5.11
N THR A 76 -6.35 -0.38 -6.00
CA THR A 76 -6.75 -1.30 -7.07
C THR A 76 -7.31 -2.60 -6.50
N CYS A 77 -6.63 -3.19 -5.52
CA CYS A 77 -7.09 -4.43 -4.88
C CYS A 77 -8.47 -4.27 -4.21
N LEU A 78 -8.69 -3.16 -3.52
CA LEU A 78 -9.98 -2.87 -2.90
C LEU A 78 -11.08 -2.65 -3.93
N ALA A 79 -10.78 -1.95 -5.03
CA ALA A 79 -11.71 -1.75 -6.14
C ALA A 79 -12.13 -3.08 -6.79
N GLU A 80 -11.24 -4.06 -6.82
CA GLU A 80 -11.51 -5.44 -7.28
C GLU A 80 -12.24 -6.31 -6.26
N GLY A 81 -12.59 -5.78 -5.10
CA GLY A 81 -13.27 -6.53 -4.04
C GLY A 81 -12.38 -7.41 -3.17
N ARG A 82 -11.06 -7.28 -3.26
CA ARG A 82 -10.10 -8.10 -2.52
C ARG A 82 -9.99 -7.69 -1.06
N ARG A 83 -9.66 -8.64 -0.20
CA ARG A 83 -9.12 -8.39 1.13
C ARG A 83 -7.60 -8.30 1.04
N VAL A 84 -7.03 -7.25 1.62
CA VAL A 84 -5.61 -6.91 1.52
C VAL A 84 -4.92 -7.07 2.86
N LEU A 85 -3.80 -7.79 2.86
CA LEU A 85 -2.88 -7.86 4.00
C LEU A 85 -1.70 -6.92 3.78
N LEU A 86 -1.51 -5.99 4.69
CA LEU A 86 -0.29 -5.21 4.82
C LEU A 86 0.65 -5.94 5.78
N HIS A 87 1.79 -6.39 5.30
CA HIS A 87 2.72 -7.19 6.07
C HIS A 87 4.12 -6.57 6.07
N ALA A 88 4.74 -6.49 7.24
CA ALA A 88 6.12 -6.06 7.36
C ALA A 88 6.92 -7.07 8.20
N SER A 89 8.14 -7.38 7.77
CA SER A 89 9.02 -8.34 8.45
C SER A 89 9.40 -7.94 9.88
N ARG A 90 9.41 -6.64 10.16
CA ARG A 90 9.75 -6.08 11.48
C ARG A 90 8.55 -5.59 12.29
N GLY A 91 7.39 -6.16 12.07
CA GLY A 91 6.19 -5.83 12.82
C GLY A 91 5.23 -4.91 12.09
N ARG A 92 3.96 -5.04 12.45
CA ARG A 92 2.85 -4.35 11.76
C ARG A 92 2.92 -2.83 11.76
N HIS A 93 3.64 -2.20 12.70
CA HIS A 93 3.80 -0.75 12.75
C HIS A 93 4.49 -0.19 11.49
N ARG A 94 5.34 -0.98 10.85
CA ARG A 94 6.04 -0.59 9.63
C ARG A 94 5.10 -0.43 8.42
N THR A 95 3.89 -0.97 8.50
CA THR A 95 2.89 -0.87 7.42
C THR A 95 2.13 0.45 7.40
N ARG A 96 2.28 1.30 8.41
CA ARG A 96 1.50 2.55 8.55
C ARG A 96 1.60 3.47 7.34
N TRP A 97 2.80 3.67 6.85
CA TRP A 97 3.02 4.57 5.72
C TRP A 97 2.31 4.09 4.45
N THR A 98 2.19 2.78 4.23
CA THR A 98 1.47 2.25 3.07
C THR A 98 -0.03 2.53 3.16
N TYR A 99 -0.58 2.49 4.36
CA TYR A 99 -1.97 2.85 4.61
C TYR A 99 -2.21 4.36 4.40
N VAL A 100 -1.30 5.21 4.87
CA VAL A 100 -1.37 6.67 4.61
C VAL A 100 -1.28 6.96 3.10
N ALA A 101 -0.35 6.31 2.40
CA ALA A 101 -0.23 6.43 0.95
C ALA A 101 -1.52 6.04 0.23
N TYR A 102 -2.15 4.93 0.65
CA TYR A 102 -3.45 4.51 0.11
C TYR A 102 -4.53 5.58 0.31
N LEU A 103 -4.68 6.13 1.51
CA LEU A 103 -5.67 7.15 1.79
C LEU A 103 -5.49 8.39 0.90
N ILE A 104 -4.25 8.79 0.65
CA ILE A 104 -3.94 9.92 -0.24
C ILE A 104 -4.25 9.56 -1.70
N CYS A 105 -3.87 8.40 -2.17
CA CYS A 105 -4.23 7.91 -3.51
C CYS A 105 -5.74 7.83 -3.71
N ALA A 106 -6.48 7.50 -2.65
CA ALA A 106 -7.95 7.46 -2.66
C ALA A 106 -8.62 8.83 -2.53
N GLY A 107 -7.85 9.92 -2.48
CA GLY A 107 -8.36 11.30 -2.50
C GLY A 107 -8.35 12.03 -1.16
N SER A 108 -7.85 11.42 -0.09
CA SER A 108 -7.71 12.12 1.20
C SER A 108 -6.60 13.17 1.15
N THR A 109 -6.77 14.27 1.87
CA THR A 109 -5.67 15.20 2.13
C THR A 109 -4.65 14.54 3.05
N PRO A 110 -3.36 14.97 3.01
CA PRO A 110 -2.34 14.46 3.92
C PRO A 110 -2.75 14.56 5.39
N GLU A 111 -3.33 15.68 5.81
CA GLU A 111 -3.81 15.86 7.19
C GLU A 111 -4.88 14.86 7.58
N THR A 112 -5.85 14.64 6.70
CA THR A 112 -6.92 13.66 6.95
C THR A 112 -6.37 12.25 7.01
N ALA A 113 -5.48 11.89 6.10
CA ALA A 113 -4.84 10.58 6.07
C ALA A 113 -4.04 10.30 7.35
N LEU A 114 -3.21 11.25 7.78
CA LEU A 114 -2.41 11.15 9.00
C LEU A 114 -3.30 11.07 10.25
N ARG A 115 -4.34 11.89 10.34
CA ARG A 115 -5.29 11.86 11.45
C ARG A 115 -6.05 10.52 11.52
N ARG A 116 -6.46 9.96 10.39
CA ARG A 116 -7.13 8.65 10.35
C ARG A 116 -6.20 7.53 10.79
N SER A 117 -4.95 7.53 10.32
CA SER A 117 -3.96 6.53 10.74
C SER A 117 -3.65 6.59 12.23
N ALA A 118 -3.60 7.79 12.81
CA ALA A 118 -3.32 7.99 14.24
C ALA A 118 -4.46 7.51 15.17
N ARG A 119 -5.66 7.29 14.65
CA ARG A 119 -6.79 6.76 15.44
C ARG A 119 -6.69 5.27 15.74
N ALA A 120 -5.90 4.55 14.97
CA ALA A 120 -5.68 3.13 15.22
C ALA A 120 -4.63 2.96 16.34
N PRO A 121 -4.96 2.31 17.48
CA PRO A 121 -4.07 2.25 18.65
C PRO A 121 -2.71 1.63 18.35
N TRP A 122 -2.65 0.65 17.44
CA TRP A 122 -1.42 -0.01 17.03
C TRP A 122 -0.58 0.83 16.02
N MET A 123 -1.12 1.94 15.55
CA MET A 123 -0.41 2.90 14.69
C MET A 123 0.17 4.10 15.45
N ALA A 124 -0.28 4.35 16.67
CA ALA A 124 0.20 5.44 17.51
C ALA A 124 1.35 4.98 18.45
N PRO A 125 2.32 5.85 18.80
CA PRO A 125 2.56 7.15 18.20
C PRO A 125 3.13 7.03 16.78
N TYR A 126 2.76 7.98 15.92
CA TYR A 126 3.22 8.01 14.54
C TYR A 126 4.01 9.28 14.26
N HIS A 127 5.33 9.13 14.19
CA HIS A 127 6.25 10.19 13.81
C HIS A 127 6.49 10.12 12.30
N THR A 128 6.21 11.20 11.60
CA THR A 128 6.31 11.27 10.15
C THR A 128 6.68 12.67 9.68
N ASP A 129 7.32 12.74 8.54
CA ASP A 129 7.58 14.01 7.84
C ASP A 129 6.33 14.43 7.06
N ARG A 130 5.61 15.41 7.60
CA ARG A 130 4.39 15.96 6.98
C ARG A 130 4.63 16.62 5.63
N GLN A 131 5.79 17.25 5.44
CA GLN A 131 6.13 17.91 4.18
C GLN A 131 6.28 16.90 3.04
N ARG A 132 6.87 15.75 3.31
CA ARG A 132 6.95 14.66 2.32
C ARG A 132 5.57 14.17 1.89
N TRP A 133 4.63 14.07 2.81
CA TRP A 133 3.24 13.68 2.47
C TRP A 133 2.52 14.76 1.66
N THR A 134 2.76 16.03 1.94
CA THR A 134 2.21 17.14 1.15
C THR A 134 2.77 17.12 -0.28
N SER A 135 4.07 16.89 -0.43
CA SER A 135 4.71 16.74 -1.73
C SER A 135 4.18 15.51 -2.49
N PHE A 136 4.08 14.37 -1.82
CA PHE A 136 3.51 13.15 -2.38
C PHE A 136 2.07 13.37 -2.88
N ALA A 137 1.22 14.00 -2.09
CA ALA A 137 -0.16 14.29 -2.49
C ALA A 137 -0.24 15.19 -3.73
N ARG A 138 0.68 16.12 -3.90
CA ARG A 138 0.81 16.91 -5.13
C ARG A 138 1.13 16.03 -6.34
N GLY A 139 2.07 15.12 -6.19
CA GLY A 139 2.44 14.15 -7.23
C GLY A 139 1.29 13.23 -7.60
N VAL A 140 0.52 12.76 -6.63
CA VAL A 140 -0.68 11.93 -6.87
C VAL A 140 -1.71 12.70 -7.70
N ARG A 141 -2.00 13.95 -7.34
CA ARG A 141 -2.94 14.80 -8.11
C ARG A 141 -2.48 15.02 -9.54
N ALA A 142 -1.19 15.24 -9.75
CA ALA A 142 -0.62 15.40 -11.09
C ALA A 142 -0.77 14.14 -11.95
N ARG A 143 -0.66 12.94 -11.36
CA ARG A 143 -0.85 11.66 -12.06
C ARG A 143 -2.32 11.42 -12.45
N LEU A 144 -3.28 11.98 -11.72
CA LEU A 144 -4.72 11.81 -11.95
C LEU A 144 -5.29 12.82 -12.95
N VAL A 145 -4.53 13.87 -13.33
CA VAL A 145 -4.93 14.80 -14.39
C VAL A 145 -4.74 14.09 -15.74
N PRO A 146 -5.80 13.94 -16.57
CA PRO A 146 -5.65 13.34 -17.90
C PRO A 146 -4.66 14.16 -18.72
N ALA A 147 -3.76 13.48 -19.46
CA ALA A 147 -2.89 14.12 -20.42
C ALA A 147 -3.73 14.94 -21.40
N PRO A 148 -3.30 16.16 -21.83
CA PRO A 148 -4.00 16.91 -22.84
C PRO A 148 -4.14 16.04 -24.07
N ALA A 149 -5.35 15.99 -24.66
CA ALA A 149 -5.61 15.25 -25.87
C ALA A 149 -4.57 15.68 -26.93
N GLU A 150 -3.79 14.75 -27.45
CA GLU A 150 -2.92 15.02 -28.59
C GLU A 150 -3.79 15.55 -29.71
N THR A 151 -3.55 16.79 -30.10
CA THR A 151 -4.20 17.36 -31.28
C THR A 151 -3.70 16.52 -32.45
N PRO A 152 -4.58 15.87 -33.22
CA PRO A 152 -4.13 15.11 -34.37
C PRO A 152 -3.36 16.05 -35.28
N VAL A 153 -2.09 15.77 -35.48
CA VAL A 153 -1.28 16.45 -36.49
C VAL A 153 -1.95 16.10 -37.81
N GLY A 154 -2.69 17.06 -38.39
CA GLY A 154 -3.26 16.91 -39.70
C GLY A 154 -2.14 16.68 -40.68
N PHE A 155 -2.05 15.48 -41.22
CA PHE A 155 -1.31 15.26 -42.45
C PHE A 155 -2.05 16.02 -43.56
N GLY A 156 -1.68 17.30 -43.76
CA GLY A 156 -2.01 18.02 -44.96
C GLY A 156 -1.31 17.35 -46.14
N GLY A 157 -2.11 16.78 -47.00
CA GLY A 157 -1.64 16.27 -48.27
C GLY A 157 -1.23 17.40 -49.24
#